data_d0bccc6ca22c3c2b8078a9c5b1f8935c
#
_entry.id   d0bccc6ca22c3c2b8078a9c5b1f8935c
#
_cell.length_a   1.000
_cell.length_b   1.000
_cell.length_c   1.000
_cell.angle_alpha   90.00
_cell.angle_beta   90.00
_cell.angle_gamma   90.00
#
_symmetry.space_group_name_H-M   'P 1'
#
loop_
_entity.id
_entity.type
_entity.pdbx_description
1 polymer ?
#
loop_
_entity_poly.entity_id
_entity_poly.type
_entity_poly.pdbx_seq_one_letter_code
_entity_poly.pdbx_strand_id
1 'polypeptide(L)'
;VLFCSTSNGFVMIKPEEENQKDSLRYLSISSVHIQKTPLSKSVDYCEWNEKGDLSQITLPYNLAELSLCIDLVDYSKHTPELDYRLIGLTGEWDKVGNNRTIYFPYLPPGDYILEIQASKKGNDKYHALYTLPIVVTPPWWQTWWFRLLFVSILALIIGSFLYLRFRRLLKQKVMLEQMVKERTKEL
;
A
#
# COMPACT_ATOMS: atom_id res chain seq x y z
N VAL A 1 33.91 32.53 13.49
CA VAL A 1 35.32 32.80 13.79
C VAL A 1 35.56 32.36 15.21
N LEU A 2 36.43 31.37 15.42
CA LEU A 2 36.84 30.88 16.75
C LEU A 2 38.21 31.48 17.09
N PHE A 3 38.32 32.10 18.24
CA PHE A 3 39.57 32.61 18.75
C PHE A 3 40.12 31.58 19.79
N CYS A 4 41.26 30.99 19.49
CA CYS A 4 41.99 30.18 20.44
C CYS A 4 43.19 30.95 20.96
N SER A 5 43.31 31.11 22.29
CA SER A 5 44.46 31.71 22.94
C SER A 5 45.57 30.65 23.04
N THR A 6 46.78 31.01 22.59
CA THR A 6 47.98 30.22 22.77
C THR A 6 48.99 31.03 23.58
N SER A 7 49.99 30.35 24.14
CA SER A 7 51.03 31.01 24.98
C SER A 7 51.81 32.13 24.27
N ASN A 8 51.74 32.23 22.94
CA ASN A 8 52.46 33.20 22.12
C ASN A 8 51.57 34.07 21.25
N GLY A 9 50.26 34.13 21.49
CA GLY A 9 49.34 34.94 20.70
C GLY A 9 47.96 34.32 20.50
N PHE A 10 47.16 34.93 19.62
CA PHE A 10 45.84 34.46 19.24
C PHE A 10 45.90 33.86 17.85
N VAL A 11 45.36 32.64 17.72
CA VAL A 11 45.15 32.03 16.41
C VAL A 11 43.70 32.26 16.03
N MET A 12 43.48 32.97 14.95
CA MET A 12 42.16 33.12 14.35
C MET A 12 41.94 31.92 13.42
N ILE A 13 41.13 30.98 13.84
CA ILE A 13 40.63 29.93 12.95
C ILE A 13 39.40 30.51 12.27
N LYS A 14 39.57 30.89 11.01
CA LYS A 14 38.47 31.09 10.12
C LYS A 14 38.07 29.70 9.67
N PRO A 15 36.92 29.14 10.09
CA PRO A 15 36.47 27.94 9.42
C PRO A 15 36.36 28.33 7.95
N GLU A 16 37.14 27.67 7.09
CA GLU A 16 36.84 27.72 5.67
C GLU A 16 35.34 27.46 5.59
N GLU A 17 34.62 28.22 4.83
CA GLU A 17 33.27 27.90 4.42
C GLU A 17 33.40 26.58 3.66
N GLU A 18 33.51 25.51 4.41
CA GLU A 18 33.35 24.17 3.90
C GLU A 18 32.02 24.22 3.18
N ASN A 19 32.11 24.15 1.88
CA ASN A 19 31.00 24.13 0.95
C ASN A 19 29.94 23.28 1.60
N GLN A 20 28.90 23.91 2.15
CA GLN A 20 27.80 23.30 2.91
C GLN A 20 26.97 22.39 2.00
N LYS A 21 27.69 21.56 1.21
CA LYS A 21 27.12 20.69 0.19
C LYS A 21 26.51 19.44 0.75
N ASP A 22 26.83 19.08 1.99
CA ASP A 22 26.34 17.85 2.61
C ASP A 22 26.08 18.04 4.11
N SER A 23 25.09 18.85 4.47
CA SER A 23 24.44 18.59 5.75
C SER A 23 23.67 17.27 5.54
N LEU A 24 24.26 16.19 6.07
CA LEU A 24 23.65 14.85 6.10
C LEU A 24 22.23 14.98 6.65
N ARG A 25 21.28 14.95 5.75
CA ARG A 25 19.87 14.91 6.06
C ARG A 25 19.51 13.44 6.16
N TYR A 26 19.23 13.02 7.34
CA TYR A 26 18.69 11.70 7.55
C TYR A 26 17.17 11.84 7.61
N LEU A 27 16.51 11.25 6.63
CA LEU A 27 15.07 11.17 6.56
C LEU A 27 14.67 9.75 6.92
N SER A 28 13.88 9.61 7.96
CA SER A 28 13.37 8.31 8.41
C SER A 28 11.87 8.41 8.71
N ILE A 29 11.21 7.27 8.72
CA ILE A 29 9.84 7.15 9.18
C ILE A 29 9.88 6.69 10.64
N SER A 30 9.42 7.55 11.54
CA SER A 30 9.48 7.30 12.98
C SER A 30 8.34 6.42 13.48
N SER A 31 7.17 6.55 12.87
CA SER A 31 6.03 5.74 13.28
C SER A 31 5.07 5.50 12.12
N VAL A 32 4.50 4.30 12.14
CA VAL A 32 3.48 3.84 11.18
C VAL A 32 2.23 3.52 11.97
N HIS A 33 1.14 4.22 11.68
CA HIS A 33 -0.17 3.95 12.26
C HIS A 33 -1.09 3.37 11.20
N ILE A 34 -1.60 2.17 11.47
CA ILE A 34 -2.55 1.47 10.62
C ILE A 34 -3.90 1.48 11.34
N GLN A 35 -4.98 1.76 10.61
CA GLN A 35 -6.33 1.90 11.14
C GLN A 35 -6.69 0.81 12.15
N LYS A 36 -7.19 1.24 13.33
CA LYS A 36 -7.72 0.38 14.41
C LYS A 36 -6.75 -0.67 14.95
N THR A 37 -5.50 -0.65 14.51
CA THR A 37 -4.50 -1.59 14.96
C THR A 37 -3.67 -0.95 16.06
N PRO A 38 -3.53 -1.58 17.24
CA PRO A 38 -2.63 -1.06 18.27
C PRO A 38 -1.19 -1.01 17.75
N LEU A 39 -0.41 -0.02 18.20
CA LEU A 39 0.95 0.25 17.72
C LEU A 39 1.84 -1.01 17.72
N SER A 40 1.64 -1.89 18.70
CA SER A 40 2.38 -3.16 18.82
C SER A 40 2.12 -4.15 17.67
N LYS A 41 0.95 -4.09 17.03
CA LYS A 41 0.59 -4.94 15.88
C LYS A 41 0.87 -4.28 14.53
N SER A 42 1.04 -2.97 14.49
CA SER A 42 1.43 -2.27 13.26
C SER A 42 2.81 -2.70 12.77
N VAL A 43 3.66 -3.14 13.69
CA VAL A 43 5.02 -3.66 13.41
C VAL A 43 4.96 -4.93 12.57
N ASP A 44 3.92 -5.77 12.70
CA ASP A 44 3.77 -7.05 11.97
C ASP A 44 3.59 -6.83 10.46
N TYR A 45 3.18 -5.64 10.04
CA TYR A 45 2.97 -5.26 8.64
C TYR A 45 4.14 -4.48 8.04
N CYS A 46 5.17 -4.22 8.85
CA CYS A 46 6.32 -3.42 8.48
C CYS A 46 7.58 -4.27 8.44
N GLU A 47 8.28 -4.24 7.34
CA GLU A 47 9.60 -4.88 7.21
C GLU A 47 10.68 -3.82 7.46
N TRP A 48 11.60 -4.13 8.36
CA TRP A 48 12.71 -3.24 8.74
C TRP A 48 14.02 -3.83 8.21
N ASN A 49 14.89 -2.96 7.72
CA ASN A 49 16.21 -3.38 7.30
C ASN A 49 17.17 -3.48 8.53
N GLU A 50 18.38 -4.02 8.32
CA GLU A 50 19.40 -4.16 9.37
C GLU A 50 19.83 -2.81 10.00
N LYS A 51 19.58 -1.70 9.34
CA LYS A 51 19.87 -0.34 9.81
C LYS A 51 18.74 0.26 10.65
N GLY A 52 17.62 -0.44 10.79
CA GLY A 52 16.43 0.05 11.48
C GLY A 52 15.57 0.99 10.66
N ASP A 53 15.79 1.10 9.35
CA ASP A 53 14.93 1.86 8.45
C ASP A 53 13.80 0.98 7.93
N LEU A 54 12.64 1.58 7.70
CA LEU A 54 11.48 0.89 7.13
C LEU A 54 11.75 0.55 5.66
N SER A 55 11.74 -0.73 5.35
CA SER A 55 12.06 -1.27 4.01
C SER A 55 10.82 -1.45 3.15
N GLN A 56 9.75 -1.97 3.73
CA GLN A 56 8.51 -2.27 3.03
C GLN A 56 7.33 -2.28 4.00
N ILE A 57 6.14 -1.91 3.49
CA ILE A 57 4.87 -2.06 4.21
C ILE A 57 3.97 -2.98 3.40
N THR A 58 3.44 -4.04 4.05
CA THR A 58 2.48 -4.94 3.44
C THR A 58 1.17 -4.89 4.20
N LEU A 59 0.11 -4.37 3.59
CA LEU A 59 -1.19 -4.18 4.22
C LEU A 59 -2.23 -5.16 3.63
N PRO A 60 -3.09 -5.76 4.46
CA PRO A 60 -4.27 -6.44 3.95
C PRO A 60 -5.33 -5.42 3.52
N TYR A 61 -6.16 -5.76 2.54
CA TYR A 61 -7.19 -4.89 1.96
C TYR A 61 -8.15 -4.25 2.99
N ASN A 62 -8.35 -4.89 4.13
CA ASN A 62 -9.25 -4.43 5.19
C ASN A 62 -8.61 -3.44 6.17
N LEU A 63 -7.29 -3.23 6.07
CA LEU A 63 -6.52 -2.30 6.89
C LEU A 63 -5.79 -1.27 6.01
N ALA A 64 -6.48 -0.76 4.99
CA ALA A 64 -5.91 0.10 3.96
C ALA A 64 -5.84 1.60 4.34
N GLU A 65 -6.07 1.95 5.60
CA GLU A 65 -5.84 3.29 6.14
C GLU A 65 -4.44 3.35 6.75
N LEU A 66 -3.63 4.26 6.25
CA LEU A 66 -2.22 4.38 6.62
C LEU A 66 -1.89 5.82 7.00
N SER A 67 -1.25 5.99 8.15
CA SER A 67 -0.68 7.26 8.59
C SER A 67 0.80 7.07 8.91
N LEU A 68 1.64 7.86 8.26
CA LEU A 68 3.09 7.82 8.38
C LEU A 68 3.59 9.11 9.00
N CYS A 69 4.36 9.01 10.08
CA CYS A 69 5.03 10.16 10.68
C CYS A 69 6.50 10.19 10.22
N ILE A 70 6.91 11.32 9.67
CA ILE A 70 8.23 11.51 9.08
C ILE A 70 9.11 12.25 10.06
N ASP A 71 10.27 11.69 10.37
CA ASP A 71 11.34 12.37 11.09
C ASP A 71 12.44 12.78 10.13
N LEU A 72 12.77 14.05 10.21
CA LEU A 72 13.88 14.62 9.47
C LEU A 72 14.86 15.26 10.44
N VAL A 73 16.06 14.73 10.47
CA VAL A 73 17.19 15.34 11.18
C VAL A 73 17.91 16.27 10.21
N ASP A 74 17.72 17.57 10.42
CA ASP A 74 18.37 18.60 9.64
C ASP A 74 19.07 19.60 10.57
N TYR A 75 20.37 19.73 10.42
CA TYR A 75 21.19 20.68 11.18
C TYR A 75 21.25 22.08 10.53
N SER A 76 20.46 22.30 9.47
CA SER A 76 20.42 23.60 8.81
C SER A 76 19.58 24.62 9.58
N LYS A 77 19.85 25.92 9.38
CA LYS A 77 19.10 27.01 10.02
C LYS A 77 17.65 27.16 9.52
N HIS A 78 17.26 26.44 8.48
CA HIS A 78 15.96 26.58 7.83
C HIS A 78 15.23 25.24 7.84
N THR A 79 13.98 25.23 8.29
CA THR A 79 13.10 24.06 8.19
C THR A 79 12.83 23.75 6.72
N PRO A 80 13.24 22.57 6.22
CA PRO A 80 12.95 22.20 4.84
C PRO A 80 11.46 21.91 4.65
N GLU A 81 10.95 22.21 3.48
CA GLU A 81 9.64 21.74 3.04
C GLU A 81 9.77 20.28 2.58
N LEU A 82 8.81 19.45 2.99
CA LEU A 82 8.75 18.06 2.59
C LEU A 82 7.62 17.90 1.58
N ASP A 83 7.95 17.31 0.45
CA ASP A 83 6.99 16.92 -0.58
C ASP A 83 6.97 15.40 -0.67
N TYR A 84 5.82 14.84 -0.96
CA TYR A 84 5.67 13.40 -1.19
C TYR A 84 4.86 13.11 -2.44
N ARG A 85 5.07 11.95 -3.02
CA ARG A 85 4.18 11.40 -4.07
C ARG A 85 3.99 9.91 -3.88
N LEU A 86 2.82 9.43 -4.26
CA LEU A 86 2.50 8.01 -4.26
C LEU A 86 2.35 7.54 -5.71
N ILE A 87 3.38 6.86 -6.19
CA ILE A 87 3.37 6.25 -7.52
C ILE A 87 2.46 5.02 -7.46
N GLY A 88 1.59 4.88 -8.45
CA GLY A 88 0.56 3.83 -8.48
C GLY A 88 -0.85 4.34 -8.12
N LEU A 89 -0.96 5.52 -7.47
CA LEU A 89 -2.25 6.16 -7.20
C LEU A 89 -2.41 7.45 -8.04
N THR A 90 -1.78 8.55 -7.64
CA THR A 90 -1.87 9.84 -8.34
C THR A 90 -0.58 10.20 -9.08
N GLY A 91 0.58 9.87 -8.50
CA GLY A 91 1.90 10.20 -9.05
C GLY A 91 2.27 11.68 -9.01
N GLU A 92 1.38 12.54 -8.53
CA GLU A 92 1.63 13.97 -8.35
C GLU A 92 2.35 14.26 -7.02
N TRP A 93 3.10 15.35 -6.98
CA TRP A 93 3.79 15.81 -5.77
C TRP A 93 2.86 16.65 -4.92
N ASP A 94 2.65 16.21 -3.68
CA ASP A 94 1.89 16.89 -2.66
C ASP A 94 2.80 17.33 -1.50
N LYS A 95 2.42 18.42 -0.81
CA LYS A 95 3.16 18.91 0.34
C LYS A 95 2.79 18.16 1.61
N VAL A 96 3.82 17.77 2.37
CA VAL A 96 3.60 17.25 3.72
C VAL A 96 3.13 18.37 4.64
N GLY A 97 2.08 18.11 5.41
CA GLY A 97 1.56 19.07 6.38
C GLY A 97 2.56 19.43 7.49
N ASN A 98 2.26 20.51 8.24
CA ASN A 98 3.12 21.03 9.32
C ASN A 98 3.43 20.00 10.43
N ASN A 99 2.57 19.01 10.64
CA ASN A 99 2.73 17.90 11.59
C ASN A 99 3.62 16.78 11.07
N ARG A 100 4.20 16.92 9.89
CA ARG A 100 5.06 15.91 9.25
C ARG A 100 4.41 14.53 9.14
N THR A 101 3.10 14.51 8.98
CA THR A 101 2.32 13.29 8.87
C THR A 101 1.71 13.22 7.48
N ILE A 102 1.91 12.09 6.80
CA ILE A 102 1.23 11.74 5.56
C ILE A 102 0.08 10.81 5.92
N TYR A 103 -1.10 11.10 5.42
CA TYR A 103 -2.30 10.34 5.73
C TYR A 103 -2.99 9.86 4.45
N PHE A 104 -3.15 8.55 4.36
CA PHE A 104 -3.91 7.90 3.31
C PHE A 104 -5.16 7.27 3.91
N PRO A 105 -6.34 7.85 3.68
CA PRO A 105 -7.60 7.35 4.27
C PRO A 105 -8.01 5.99 3.72
N TYR A 106 -7.61 5.70 2.49
CA TYR A 106 -7.86 4.43 1.82
C TYR A 106 -6.90 4.20 0.67
N LEU A 107 -6.29 3.03 0.65
CA LEU A 107 -5.44 2.55 -0.45
C LEU A 107 -6.11 1.33 -1.09
N PRO A 108 -6.50 1.38 -2.37
CA PRO A 108 -6.97 0.21 -3.09
C PRO A 108 -5.93 -0.93 -3.11
N PRO A 109 -6.34 -2.20 -3.29
CA PRO A 109 -5.38 -3.28 -3.51
C PRO A 109 -4.48 -3.00 -4.72
N GLY A 110 -3.16 -3.12 -4.51
CA GLY A 110 -2.15 -2.82 -5.53
C GLY A 110 -0.78 -2.58 -4.93
N ASP A 111 0.19 -2.34 -5.82
CA ASP A 111 1.56 -2.04 -5.48
C ASP A 111 1.82 -0.54 -5.66
N TYR A 112 2.35 0.08 -4.62
CA TYR A 112 2.62 1.52 -4.58
C TYR A 112 4.06 1.78 -4.20
N ILE A 113 4.58 2.91 -4.64
CA ILE A 113 5.89 3.42 -4.22
C ILE A 113 5.69 4.83 -3.68
N LEU A 114 5.90 4.98 -2.38
CA LEU A 114 5.92 6.28 -1.73
C LEU A 114 7.31 6.89 -1.87
N GLU A 115 7.39 8.05 -2.50
CA GLU A 115 8.61 8.84 -2.57
C GLU A 115 8.44 10.12 -1.76
N ILE A 116 9.43 10.42 -0.94
CA ILE A 116 9.47 11.62 -0.09
C ILE A 116 10.74 12.38 -0.43
N GLN A 117 10.61 13.67 -0.71
CA GLN A 117 11.74 14.54 -0.96
C GLN A 117 11.74 15.74 0.01
N ALA A 118 12.91 16.16 0.40
CA ALA A 118 13.08 17.40 1.16
C ALA A 118 13.52 18.53 0.19
N SER A 119 12.80 19.64 0.17
CA SER A 119 13.16 20.81 -0.61
C SER A 119 13.46 22.00 0.30
N LYS A 120 14.42 22.86 -0.11
CA LYS A 120 14.68 24.12 0.56
C LYS A 120 13.89 25.21 -0.14
N LYS A 121 13.34 26.12 0.63
CA LYS A 121 12.66 27.33 0.13
C LYS A 121 13.63 28.16 -0.68
N GLY A 122 13.55 28.07 -2.02
CA GLY A 122 14.45 28.72 -2.98
C GLY A 122 15.22 27.67 -3.77
N ASN A 123 15.08 27.64 -5.01
CA ASN A 123 15.63 26.96 -6.20
C ASN A 123 16.68 25.84 -6.10
N ASP A 124 17.14 25.48 -4.92
CA ASP A 124 18.04 24.34 -4.69
C ASP A 124 17.22 23.12 -4.27
N LYS A 125 16.94 22.23 -5.22
CA LYS A 125 16.36 20.91 -4.96
C LYS A 125 17.37 20.08 -4.20
N TYR A 126 17.16 19.89 -2.92
CA TYR A 126 17.92 18.93 -2.13
C TYR A 126 17.29 17.56 -2.32
N HIS A 127 18.08 16.66 -2.88
CA HIS A 127 17.66 15.28 -3.14
C HIS A 127 17.94 14.36 -1.94
N ALA A 128 17.23 14.55 -0.81
CA ALA A 128 17.06 13.45 0.08
C ALA A 128 15.80 12.72 -0.40
N LEU A 129 15.97 11.74 -1.27
CA LEU A 129 14.87 10.91 -1.75
C LEU A 129 14.76 9.67 -0.88
N TYR A 130 13.67 9.55 -0.16
CA TYR A 130 13.31 8.33 0.55
C TYR A 130 12.24 7.60 -0.24
N THR A 131 12.48 6.33 -0.52
CA THR A 131 11.58 5.51 -1.33
C THR A 131 11.10 4.33 -0.50
N LEU A 132 9.79 4.19 -0.35
CA LEU A 132 9.16 3.14 0.43
C LEU A 132 8.14 2.39 -0.42
N PRO A 133 8.34 1.10 -0.71
CA PRO A 133 7.33 0.26 -1.33
C PRO A 133 6.21 -0.07 -0.34
N ILE A 134 4.97 0.06 -0.81
CA ILE A 134 3.74 -0.23 -0.06
C ILE A 134 2.92 -1.20 -0.90
N VAL A 135 2.67 -2.39 -0.36
CA VAL A 135 1.89 -3.44 -1.02
C VAL A 135 0.57 -3.62 -0.29
N VAL A 136 -0.55 -3.44 -0.98
CA VAL A 136 -1.88 -3.72 -0.45
C VAL A 136 -2.41 -5.00 -1.08
N THR A 137 -2.50 -6.07 -0.27
CA THR A 137 -2.90 -7.39 -0.76
C THR A 137 -4.39 -7.43 -1.10
N PRO A 138 -4.77 -7.98 -2.27
CA PRO A 138 -6.16 -8.10 -2.66
C PRO A 138 -6.90 -9.13 -1.79
N PRO A 139 -8.23 -9.02 -1.64
CA PRO A 139 -9.04 -10.00 -0.95
C PRO A 139 -9.02 -11.35 -1.69
N TRP A 140 -9.12 -12.44 -0.93
CA TRP A 140 -9.03 -13.82 -1.43
C TRP A 140 -10.09 -14.16 -2.51
N TRP A 141 -11.25 -13.49 -2.49
CA TRP A 141 -12.29 -13.69 -3.50
C TRP A 141 -11.98 -13.05 -4.85
N GLN A 142 -11.00 -12.16 -4.94
CA GLN A 142 -10.55 -11.59 -6.21
C GLN A 142 -9.51 -12.47 -6.92
N THR A 143 -9.01 -13.53 -6.28
CA THR A 143 -8.05 -14.44 -6.89
C THR A 143 -8.68 -15.22 -8.04
N TRP A 144 -7.90 -15.46 -9.09
CA TRP A 144 -8.37 -16.10 -10.32
C TRP A 144 -8.97 -17.49 -10.09
N TRP A 145 -8.40 -18.28 -9.19
CA TRP A 145 -8.87 -19.63 -8.87
C TRP A 145 -10.23 -19.62 -8.16
N PHE A 146 -10.52 -18.61 -7.33
CA PHE A 146 -11.82 -18.44 -6.71
C PHE A 146 -12.91 -18.13 -7.74
N ARG A 147 -12.60 -17.30 -8.75
CA ARG A 147 -13.51 -17.02 -9.86
C ARG A 147 -13.83 -18.28 -10.66
N LEU A 148 -12.82 -19.13 -10.94
CA LEU A 148 -13.04 -20.41 -11.61
C LEU A 148 -13.90 -21.36 -10.78
N LEU A 149 -13.65 -21.45 -9.48
CA LEU A 149 -14.44 -22.27 -8.56
C LEU A 149 -15.90 -21.80 -8.54
N PHE A 150 -16.14 -20.50 -8.48
CA PHE A 150 -17.49 -19.94 -8.49
C PHE A 150 -18.23 -20.26 -9.81
N VAL A 151 -17.59 -20.08 -10.95
CA VAL A 151 -18.14 -20.42 -12.27
C VAL A 151 -18.45 -21.92 -12.37
N SER A 152 -17.58 -22.78 -11.85
CA SER A 152 -17.77 -24.24 -11.83
C SER A 152 -18.99 -24.64 -10.99
N ILE A 153 -19.13 -24.06 -9.79
CA ILE A 153 -20.31 -24.31 -8.94
C ILE A 153 -21.60 -23.86 -9.64
N LEU A 154 -21.57 -22.68 -10.28
CA LEU A 154 -22.72 -22.16 -11.01
C LEU A 154 -23.12 -23.08 -12.17
N ALA A 155 -22.15 -23.59 -12.93
CA ALA A 155 -22.37 -24.54 -14.01
C ALA A 155 -22.95 -25.86 -13.51
N LEU A 156 -22.48 -26.38 -12.39
CA LEU A 156 -23.05 -27.59 -11.77
C LEU A 156 -24.49 -27.41 -11.32
N ILE A 157 -24.83 -26.25 -10.75
CA ILE A 157 -26.20 -25.95 -10.33
C ILE A 157 -27.11 -25.90 -11.55
N ILE A 158 -26.72 -25.19 -12.62
CA ILE A 158 -27.48 -25.11 -13.86
C ILE A 158 -27.63 -26.49 -14.52
N GLY A 159 -26.55 -27.24 -14.62
CA GLY A 159 -26.54 -28.60 -15.17
C GLY A 159 -27.46 -29.54 -14.39
N SER A 160 -27.41 -29.51 -13.05
CA SER A 160 -28.29 -30.27 -12.18
C SER A 160 -29.77 -29.91 -12.38
N PHE A 161 -30.06 -28.61 -12.48
CA PHE A 161 -31.44 -28.13 -12.71
C PHE A 161 -31.98 -28.61 -14.07
N LEU A 162 -31.19 -28.48 -15.13
CA LEU A 162 -31.54 -28.95 -16.47
C LEU A 162 -31.75 -30.47 -16.51
N TYR A 163 -30.86 -31.23 -15.84
CA TYR A 163 -30.96 -32.68 -15.73
C TYR A 163 -32.24 -33.12 -15.03
N LEU A 164 -32.60 -32.49 -13.92
CA LEU A 164 -33.84 -32.78 -13.20
C LEU A 164 -35.09 -32.44 -14.04
N ARG A 165 -35.07 -31.32 -14.78
CA ARG A 165 -36.14 -30.90 -15.68
C ARG A 165 -36.28 -31.88 -16.81
N PHE A 166 -35.18 -32.32 -17.42
CA PHE A 166 -35.19 -33.28 -18.51
C PHE A 166 -35.76 -34.67 -18.08
N ARG A 167 -35.35 -35.13 -16.88
CA ARG A 167 -35.92 -36.37 -16.30
C ARG A 167 -37.43 -36.29 -16.08
N ARG A 168 -37.95 -35.14 -15.65
CA ARG A 168 -39.42 -34.95 -15.48
C ARG A 168 -40.14 -35.02 -16.81
N LEU A 169 -39.61 -34.39 -17.84
CA LEU A 169 -40.20 -34.45 -19.16
C LEU A 169 -40.22 -35.85 -19.80
N LEU A 170 -39.15 -36.62 -19.63
CA LEU A 170 -39.08 -38.00 -20.07
C LEU A 170 -40.13 -38.90 -19.36
N LYS A 171 -40.28 -38.73 -18.06
CA LYS A 171 -41.30 -39.49 -17.28
C LYS A 171 -42.73 -39.14 -17.78
N GLN A 172 -43.01 -37.90 -18.10
CA GLN A 172 -44.32 -37.46 -18.67
C GLN A 172 -44.57 -38.08 -20.03
N LYS A 173 -43.59 -38.15 -20.92
CA LYS A 173 -43.74 -38.80 -22.23
C LYS A 173 -44.06 -40.30 -22.10
N VAL A 174 -43.30 -41.00 -21.27
CA VAL A 174 -43.53 -42.45 -21.04
C VAL A 174 -44.92 -42.72 -20.45
N MET A 175 -45.37 -41.87 -19.53
CA MET A 175 -46.71 -42.00 -18.93
C MET A 175 -47.82 -41.72 -19.95
N LEU A 176 -47.65 -40.76 -20.83
CA LEU A 176 -48.59 -40.50 -21.92
C LEU A 176 -48.66 -41.68 -22.91
N GLU A 177 -47.50 -42.22 -23.32
CA GLU A 177 -47.44 -43.38 -24.21
C GLU A 177 -48.12 -44.62 -23.60
N GLN A 178 -47.97 -44.85 -22.31
CA GLN A 178 -48.67 -45.94 -21.60
C GLN A 178 -50.17 -45.74 -21.58
N MET A 179 -50.69 -44.55 -21.28
CA MET A 179 -52.09 -44.23 -21.31
C MET A 179 -52.74 -44.41 -22.71
N VAL A 180 -52.00 -44.01 -23.75
CA VAL A 180 -52.45 -44.21 -25.13
C VAL A 180 -52.51 -45.69 -25.49
N LYS A 181 -51.52 -46.52 -25.09
CA LYS A 181 -51.50 -47.96 -25.32
C LYS A 181 -52.61 -48.68 -24.58
N GLU A 182 -52.95 -48.30 -23.36
CA GLU A 182 -54.08 -48.89 -22.61
C GLU A 182 -55.41 -48.58 -23.28
N ARG A 183 -55.64 -47.34 -23.69
CA ARG A 183 -56.87 -46.94 -24.41
C ARG A 183 -57.05 -47.64 -25.76
N THR A 184 -55.94 -47.96 -26.47
CA THR A 184 -55.96 -48.62 -27.76
C THR A 184 -56.17 -50.16 -27.66
N LYS A 185 -55.98 -50.74 -26.47
CA LYS A 185 -56.26 -52.15 -26.20
C LYS A 185 -57.72 -52.45 -25.81
N GLU A 186 -58.46 -51.41 -25.38
CA GLU A 186 -59.87 -51.53 -24.99
C GLU A 186 -60.85 -51.32 -26.14
N LEU A 187 -60.34 -50.99 -27.34
CA LEU A 187 -61.08 -50.93 -28.59
C LEU A 187 -60.82 -52.17 -29.43
#